data_32aeec32bd90e125649561e8fa0b6a1d
#
_entry.id   32aeec32bd90e125649561e8fa0b6a1d
#
_cell.length_a   1.000
_cell.length_b   1.000
_cell.length_c   1.000
_cell.angle_alpha   90.00
_cell.angle_beta   90.00
_cell.angle_gamma   90.00
#
_symmetry.space_group_name_H-M   'P 1'
#
loop_
_entity.id
_entity.type
_entity.pdbx_description
1 polymer ?
#
loop_
_entity_poly.entity_id
_entity_poly.type
_entity_poly.pdbx_seq_one_letter_code
_entity_poly.pdbx_strand_id
1 'polypeptide(L)'
;KLLPARLLDKLAESADENVRIEDSLDLKSKARRLLTQVKSVTRLIPPNAMQPMVEQLKGALPTCPPDLDALLTCLFDLTSEKVVTHHRLFYDIVAPHIELYPFEVGKNMTLKSFTKSGFPKAANIKVWGTYYFKGLENSMLSGAANLVDLDTFRELYGVSTAAQRIELAEMKANSGAITVDRAGAEAMLFGGHAEVKTVSAP
;
A
#
# COMPACT_ATOMS: atom_id res chain seq x y z
N LYS A 1 -10.78 2.87 -1.80
CA LYS A 1 -11.61 2.26 -0.75
C LYS A 1 -10.90 1.02 -0.22
N LEU A 2 -10.88 0.81 1.10
CA LEU A 2 -10.29 -0.37 1.73
C LEU A 2 -10.86 -1.68 1.16
N LEU A 3 -10.01 -2.73 1.11
CA LEU A 3 -10.37 -4.02 0.54
C LEU A 3 -11.63 -4.64 1.20
N PRO A 4 -11.77 -4.69 2.54
CA PRO A 4 -12.96 -5.26 3.17
C PRO A 4 -14.24 -4.53 2.78
N ALA A 5 -14.24 -3.19 2.78
CA ALA A 5 -15.39 -2.40 2.35
C ALA A 5 -15.75 -2.64 0.88
N ARG A 6 -14.74 -2.75 0.00
CA ARG A 6 -14.96 -3.02 -1.43
C ARG A 6 -15.50 -4.43 -1.70
N LEU A 7 -15.05 -5.43 -0.93
CA LEU A 7 -15.58 -6.78 -1.03
C LEU A 7 -17.03 -6.85 -0.57
N LEU A 8 -17.33 -6.17 0.54
CA LEU A 8 -18.66 -6.11 1.12
C LEU A 8 -19.65 -5.42 0.16
N ASP A 9 -19.25 -4.31 -0.47
CA ASP A 9 -20.07 -3.63 -1.49
C ASP A 9 -20.41 -4.57 -2.66
N LYS A 10 -19.39 -5.27 -3.20
CA LYS A 10 -19.62 -6.18 -4.33
C LYS A 10 -20.53 -7.35 -3.98
N LEU A 11 -20.49 -7.82 -2.73
CA LEU A 11 -21.39 -8.87 -2.25
C LEU A 11 -22.81 -8.33 -2.06
N ALA A 12 -22.96 -7.08 -1.61
CA ALA A 12 -24.26 -6.42 -1.48
C ALA A 12 -24.89 -6.11 -2.86
N GLU A 13 -24.10 -5.59 -3.81
CA GLU A 13 -24.52 -5.37 -5.21
C GLU A 13 -25.06 -6.66 -5.84
N SER A 14 -24.39 -7.81 -5.60
CA SER A 14 -24.86 -9.11 -6.11
C SER A 14 -26.21 -9.53 -5.51
N ALA A 15 -26.47 -9.17 -4.26
CA ALA A 15 -27.76 -9.46 -3.62
C ALA A 15 -28.88 -8.59 -4.23
N ASP A 16 -28.60 -7.33 -4.57
CA ASP A 16 -29.55 -6.46 -5.28
C ASP A 16 -29.88 -6.98 -6.69
N GLU A 17 -28.91 -7.65 -7.33
CA GLU A 17 -29.09 -8.34 -8.61
C GLU A 17 -29.76 -9.73 -8.48
N ASN A 18 -30.21 -10.12 -7.29
CA ASN A 18 -30.77 -11.44 -6.95
C ASN A 18 -29.83 -12.62 -7.23
N VAL A 19 -28.51 -12.38 -7.22
CA VAL A 19 -27.49 -13.45 -7.34
C VAL A 19 -27.10 -13.93 -5.95
N ARG A 20 -27.33 -15.22 -5.66
CA ARG A 20 -26.98 -15.78 -4.35
C ARG A 20 -25.49 -16.03 -4.24
N ILE A 21 -24.93 -15.73 -3.06
CA ILE A 21 -23.52 -16.00 -2.75
C ILE A 21 -23.21 -17.50 -2.90
N GLU A 22 -24.14 -18.34 -2.49
CA GLU A 22 -24.02 -19.78 -2.50
C GLU A 22 -23.97 -20.40 -3.92
N ASP A 23 -24.45 -19.70 -4.92
CA ASP A 23 -24.52 -20.21 -6.29
C ASP A 23 -23.32 -19.79 -7.16
N SER A 24 -22.54 -18.79 -6.72
CA SER A 24 -21.37 -18.31 -7.45
C SER A 24 -20.04 -18.64 -6.73
N LEU A 25 -19.12 -19.30 -7.44
CA LEU A 25 -17.76 -19.55 -6.93
C LEU A 25 -16.98 -18.26 -6.67
N ASP A 26 -17.19 -17.24 -7.49
CA ASP A 26 -16.55 -15.93 -7.34
C ASP A 26 -17.04 -15.21 -6.07
N LEU A 27 -18.36 -15.20 -5.83
CA LEU A 27 -18.94 -14.60 -4.63
C LEU A 27 -18.53 -15.36 -3.36
N LYS A 28 -18.51 -16.70 -3.40
CA LYS A 28 -17.97 -17.52 -2.30
C LYS A 28 -16.51 -17.19 -1.99
N SER A 29 -15.69 -16.99 -3.03
CA SER A 29 -14.28 -16.64 -2.85
C SER A 29 -14.13 -15.26 -2.22
N LYS A 30 -14.95 -14.29 -2.63
CA LYS A 30 -14.99 -12.93 -2.06
C LYS A 30 -15.43 -12.93 -0.59
N ALA A 31 -16.47 -13.70 -0.25
CA ALA A 31 -16.93 -13.85 1.12
C ALA A 31 -15.84 -14.48 2.02
N ARG A 32 -15.19 -15.56 1.58
CA ARG A 32 -14.05 -16.15 2.29
C ARG A 32 -12.88 -15.19 2.45
N ARG A 33 -12.56 -14.44 1.40
CA ARG A 33 -11.51 -13.42 1.45
C ARG A 33 -11.85 -12.30 2.44
N LEU A 34 -13.12 -11.94 2.57
CA LEU A 34 -13.55 -10.95 3.55
C LEU A 34 -13.28 -11.41 4.98
N LEU A 35 -13.56 -12.68 5.30
CA LEU A 35 -13.25 -13.28 6.62
C LEU A 35 -11.75 -13.16 6.97
N THR A 36 -10.86 -13.28 5.99
CA THR A 36 -9.41 -13.12 6.24
C THR A 36 -9.01 -11.69 6.60
N GLN A 37 -9.90 -10.71 6.37
CA GLN A 37 -9.62 -9.28 6.63
C GLN A 37 -9.94 -8.85 8.06
N VAL A 38 -10.53 -9.70 8.91
CA VAL A 38 -10.90 -9.35 10.29
C VAL A 38 -9.74 -8.69 11.03
N LYS A 39 -8.59 -9.36 11.12
CA LYS A 39 -7.40 -8.84 11.81
C LYS A 39 -6.88 -7.53 11.22
N SER A 40 -7.05 -7.33 9.92
CA SER A 40 -6.66 -6.08 9.25
C SER A 40 -7.58 -4.93 9.66
N VAL A 41 -8.89 -5.19 9.75
CA VAL A 41 -9.87 -4.20 10.20
C VAL A 41 -9.66 -3.87 11.67
N THR A 42 -9.49 -4.88 12.55
CA THR A 42 -9.24 -4.67 13.98
C THR A 42 -8.05 -3.73 14.22
N ARG A 43 -6.97 -3.87 13.45
CA ARG A 43 -5.78 -3.00 13.57
C ARG A 43 -6.01 -1.55 13.13
N LEU A 44 -7.01 -1.30 12.31
CA LEU A 44 -7.36 0.05 11.86
C LEU A 44 -8.26 0.79 12.83
N ILE A 45 -8.91 0.07 13.76
CA ILE A 45 -9.81 0.66 14.74
C ILE A 45 -8.98 1.32 15.86
N PRO A 46 -9.16 2.61 16.11
CA PRO A 46 -8.43 3.29 17.17
C PRO A 46 -8.89 2.78 18.56
N PRO A 47 -8.00 2.73 19.55
CA PRO A 47 -8.30 2.17 20.88
C PRO A 47 -9.51 2.79 21.59
N ASN A 48 -9.73 4.09 21.39
CA ASN A 48 -10.87 4.82 21.98
C ASN A 48 -12.23 4.44 21.36
N ALA A 49 -12.24 3.88 20.16
CA ALA A 49 -13.45 3.45 19.47
C ALA A 49 -13.78 1.97 19.70
N MET A 50 -12.83 1.17 20.20
CA MET A 50 -13.02 -0.28 20.35
C MET A 50 -14.20 -0.61 21.30
N GLN A 51 -14.23 -0.01 22.48
CA GLN A 51 -15.25 -0.30 23.49
C GLN A 51 -16.67 0.06 23.02
N PRO A 52 -16.96 1.29 22.55
CA PRO A 52 -18.28 1.64 22.07
C PRO A 52 -18.70 0.81 20.83
N MET A 53 -17.76 0.43 19.96
CA MET A 53 -18.03 -0.42 18.82
C MET A 53 -18.43 -1.84 19.25
N VAL A 54 -17.73 -2.43 20.23
CA VAL A 54 -18.09 -3.74 20.80
C VAL A 54 -19.51 -3.72 21.36
N GLU A 55 -19.90 -2.68 22.10
CA GLU A 55 -21.23 -2.55 22.66
C GLU A 55 -22.32 -2.44 21.58
N GLN A 56 -22.07 -1.65 20.54
CA GLN A 56 -23.00 -1.51 19.40
C GLN A 56 -23.11 -2.81 18.59
N LEU A 57 -21.99 -3.45 18.26
CA LEU A 57 -21.98 -4.73 17.53
C LEU A 57 -22.65 -5.84 18.34
N LYS A 58 -22.41 -5.91 19.66
CA LYS A 58 -23.06 -6.87 20.55
C LYS A 58 -24.58 -6.67 20.59
N GLY A 59 -25.05 -5.41 20.58
CA GLY A 59 -26.47 -5.10 20.47
C GLY A 59 -27.08 -5.57 19.16
N ALA A 60 -26.35 -5.45 18.06
CA ALA A 60 -26.80 -5.85 16.73
C ALA A 60 -26.64 -7.37 16.45
N LEU A 61 -25.64 -8.01 17.05
CA LEU A 61 -25.29 -9.42 16.87
C LEU A 61 -25.24 -10.19 18.21
N PRO A 62 -26.40 -10.37 18.89
CA PRO A 62 -26.45 -10.91 20.26
C PRO A 62 -26.03 -12.38 20.36
N THR A 63 -26.00 -13.11 19.26
CA THR A 63 -25.59 -14.53 19.23
C THR A 63 -24.09 -14.75 19.16
N CYS A 64 -23.31 -13.66 18.94
CA CYS A 64 -21.86 -13.74 18.77
C CYS A 64 -21.12 -13.50 20.11
N PRO A 65 -19.91 -14.06 20.28
CA PRO A 65 -19.08 -13.77 21.45
C PRO A 65 -18.76 -12.27 21.55
N PRO A 66 -18.64 -11.71 22.79
CA PRO A 66 -18.46 -10.28 23.01
C PRO A 66 -17.03 -9.76 22.73
N ASP A 67 -16.20 -10.56 22.11
CA ASP A 67 -14.87 -10.17 21.68
C ASP A 67 -14.92 -9.48 20.32
N LEU A 68 -14.10 -8.42 20.11
CA LEU A 68 -14.12 -7.61 18.90
C LEU A 68 -13.82 -8.44 17.63
N ASP A 69 -12.79 -9.30 17.69
CA ASP A 69 -12.42 -10.16 16.56
C ASP A 69 -13.53 -11.17 16.24
N ALA A 70 -14.19 -11.71 17.28
CA ALA A 70 -15.31 -12.63 17.11
C ALA A 70 -16.55 -11.92 16.53
N LEU A 71 -16.86 -10.71 17.00
CA LEU A 71 -17.97 -9.90 16.47
C LEU A 71 -17.73 -9.50 15.02
N LEU A 72 -16.51 -9.10 14.66
CA LEU A 72 -16.13 -8.80 13.27
C LEU A 72 -16.14 -10.07 12.40
N THR A 73 -15.77 -11.23 12.95
CA THR A 73 -15.88 -12.51 12.24
C THR A 73 -17.34 -12.85 11.96
N CYS A 74 -18.22 -12.69 12.94
CA CYS A 74 -19.67 -12.84 12.74
C CYS A 74 -20.22 -11.85 11.71
N LEU A 75 -19.78 -10.60 11.75
CA LEU A 75 -20.19 -9.56 10.79
C LEU A 75 -19.77 -9.91 9.36
N PHE A 76 -18.61 -10.52 9.17
CA PHE A 76 -18.06 -10.89 7.88
C PHE A 76 -18.41 -12.31 7.43
N ASP A 77 -19.06 -13.09 8.28
CA ASP A 77 -19.63 -14.39 7.90
C ASP A 77 -20.95 -14.21 7.15
N LEU A 78 -20.82 -13.99 5.84
CA LEU A 78 -21.88 -13.58 4.97
C LEU A 78 -22.57 -14.76 4.27
N THR A 79 -23.87 -14.75 4.36
CA THR A 79 -24.80 -15.55 3.52
C THR A 79 -25.68 -14.59 2.72
N SER A 80 -26.34 -15.09 1.66
CA SER A 80 -27.24 -14.28 0.83
C SER A 80 -28.34 -13.57 1.63
N GLU A 81 -28.76 -14.15 2.75
CA GLU A 81 -29.82 -13.57 3.60
C GLU A 81 -29.29 -12.43 4.49
N LYS A 82 -28.00 -12.52 4.89
CA LYS A 82 -27.41 -11.60 5.86
C LYS A 82 -26.65 -10.44 5.22
N VAL A 83 -26.25 -10.59 3.95
CA VAL A 83 -25.31 -9.65 3.30
C VAL A 83 -25.79 -8.20 3.36
N VAL A 84 -27.06 -7.92 3.07
CA VAL A 84 -27.60 -6.56 3.08
C VAL A 84 -27.60 -5.96 4.50
N THR A 85 -28.04 -6.77 5.49
CA THR A 85 -28.05 -6.34 6.90
C THR A 85 -26.62 -6.10 7.42
N HIS A 86 -25.70 -7.03 7.15
CA HIS A 86 -24.32 -6.92 7.60
C HIS A 86 -23.54 -5.80 6.87
N HIS A 87 -23.85 -5.55 5.59
CA HIS A 87 -23.35 -4.41 4.86
C HIS A 87 -23.73 -3.10 5.56
N ARG A 88 -25.02 -2.95 5.91
CA ARG A 88 -25.51 -1.77 6.65
C ARG A 88 -24.84 -1.62 8.00
N LEU A 89 -24.77 -2.68 8.81
CA LEU A 89 -24.10 -2.68 10.11
C LEU A 89 -22.63 -2.27 10.01
N PHE A 90 -21.93 -2.74 8.98
CA PHE A 90 -20.54 -2.33 8.76
C PHE A 90 -20.44 -0.83 8.53
N TYR A 91 -21.29 -0.25 7.68
CA TYR A 91 -21.25 1.18 7.36
C TYR A 91 -21.74 2.06 8.51
N ASP A 92 -22.68 1.58 9.30
CA ASP A 92 -23.24 2.33 10.44
C ASP A 92 -22.32 2.30 11.67
N ILE A 93 -21.64 1.16 11.93
CA ILE A 93 -20.90 0.95 13.18
C ILE A 93 -19.38 0.98 12.97
N VAL A 94 -18.86 0.30 11.94
CA VAL A 94 -17.41 0.12 11.76
C VAL A 94 -16.79 1.24 10.93
N ALA A 95 -17.41 1.55 9.80
CA ALA A 95 -16.90 2.51 8.83
C ALA A 95 -16.61 3.92 9.39
N PRO A 96 -17.40 4.48 10.33
CA PRO A 96 -17.13 5.81 10.89
C PRO A 96 -15.83 5.89 11.69
N HIS A 97 -15.31 4.76 12.15
CA HIS A 97 -14.11 4.69 13.01
C HIS A 97 -12.84 4.29 12.27
N ILE A 98 -12.94 3.96 10.97
CA ILE A 98 -11.79 3.57 10.15
C ILE A 98 -11.67 4.46 8.93
N GLU A 99 -10.45 4.69 8.47
CA GLU A 99 -10.20 5.44 7.24
C GLU A 99 -10.48 4.56 6.02
N LEU A 100 -11.71 4.64 5.47
CA LEU A 100 -12.13 3.84 4.31
C LEU A 100 -11.34 4.16 3.03
N TYR A 101 -10.84 5.38 2.92
CA TYR A 101 -10.10 5.87 1.76
C TYR A 101 -8.72 6.34 2.20
N PRO A 102 -7.73 5.42 2.28
CA PRO A 102 -6.36 5.78 2.67
C PRO A 102 -5.70 6.78 1.70
N PHE A 103 -6.26 6.90 0.50
CA PHE A 103 -5.81 7.87 -0.50
C PHE A 103 -7.01 8.67 -1.01
N GLU A 104 -6.99 9.97 -0.76
CA GLU A 104 -8.01 10.88 -1.27
C GLU A 104 -7.55 11.50 -2.59
N VAL A 105 -8.45 11.49 -3.58
CA VAL A 105 -8.21 12.17 -4.87
C VAL A 105 -8.04 13.67 -4.62
N GLY A 106 -7.01 14.25 -5.22
CA GLY A 106 -6.67 15.66 -5.04
C GLY A 106 -5.65 15.93 -3.94
N LYS A 107 -5.43 15.01 -3.00
CA LYS A 107 -4.39 15.14 -1.96
C LYS A 107 -3.02 14.66 -2.44
N ASN A 108 -1.98 15.10 -1.74
CA ASN A 108 -0.61 14.66 -1.98
C ASN A 108 -0.31 13.40 -1.18
N MET A 109 0.44 12.49 -1.79
CA MET A 109 0.99 11.32 -1.14
C MET A 109 2.50 11.21 -1.43
N THR A 110 3.23 10.60 -0.52
CA THR A 110 4.65 10.30 -0.73
C THR A 110 4.79 8.89 -1.29
N LEU A 111 5.24 8.79 -2.53
CA LEU A 111 5.58 7.51 -3.15
C LEU A 111 7.05 7.20 -2.89
N LYS A 112 7.32 6.04 -2.30
CA LYS A 112 8.68 5.56 -2.02
C LYS A 112 9.02 4.43 -3.00
N SER A 113 10.22 4.49 -3.57
CA SER A 113 10.73 3.49 -4.52
C SER A 113 12.22 3.28 -4.30
N PHE A 114 12.77 2.29 -5.00
CA PHE A 114 14.21 2.10 -5.09
C PHE A 114 14.68 2.47 -6.50
N THR A 115 15.77 3.22 -6.56
CA THR A 115 16.42 3.54 -7.83
C THR A 115 17.00 2.26 -8.46
N LYS A 116 17.39 2.31 -9.74
CA LYS A 116 18.10 1.22 -10.42
C LYS A 116 19.35 0.78 -9.66
N SER A 117 20.00 1.68 -8.92
CA SER A 117 21.19 1.42 -8.12
C SER A 117 20.88 0.92 -6.70
N GLY A 118 19.61 0.67 -6.35
CA GLY A 118 19.19 0.16 -5.05
C GLY A 118 19.04 1.22 -3.95
N PHE A 119 19.23 2.51 -4.24
CA PHE A 119 19.04 3.58 -3.25
C PHE A 119 17.56 3.92 -3.09
N PRO A 120 17.07 4.09 -1.84
CA PRO A 120 15.70 4.53 -1.61
C PRO A 120 15.52 5.96 -2.10
N LYS A 121 14.41 6.21 -2.79
CA LYS A 121 14.00 7.54 -3.24
C LYS A 121 12.52 7.73 -2.96
N ALA A 122 12.12 8.97 -2.66
CA ALA A 122 10.74 9.35 -2.41
C ALA A 122 10.39 10.58 -3.24
N ALA A 123 9.17 10.60 -3.77
CA ALA A 123 8.62 11.74 -4.46
C ALA A 123 7.22 12.04 -3.89
N ASN A 124 6.91 13.32 -3.72
CA ASN A 124 5.58 13.76 -3.36
C ASN A 124 4.76 13.95 -4.64
N ILE A 125 3.71 13.17 -4.78
CA ILE A 125 2.85 13.19 -5.95
C ILE A 125 1.42 13.51 -5.54
N LYS A 126 0.69 14.19 -6.43
CA LYS A 126 -0.75 14.42 -6.25
C LYS A 126 -1.52 13.22 -6.78
N VAL A 127 -2.49 12.74 -5.99
CA VAL A 127 -3.40 11.67 -6.43
C VAL A 127 -4.45 12.28 -7.35
N TRP A 128 -4.38 11.98 -8.65
CA TRP A 128 -5.32 12.48 -9.64
C TRP A 128 -6.58 11.63 -9.76
N GLY A 129 -6.51 10.36 -9.41
CA GLY A 129 -7.63 9.44 -9.48
C GLY A 129 -7.28 8.03 -9.07
N THR A 130 -8.27 7.18 -9.08
CA THR A 130 -8.14 5.74 -8.91
C THR A 130 -8.66 5.04 -10.16
N TYR A 131 -8.10 3.91 -10.49
CA TYR A 131 -8.51 3.11 -11.63
C TYR A 131 -8.59 1.63 -11.27
N TYR A 132 -9.28 0.87 -12.07
CA TYR A 132 -9.28 -0.59 -12.01
C TYR A 132 -9.19 -1.16 -13.44
N PHE A 133 -8.56 -2.31 -13.56
CA PHE A 133 -8.50 -3.00 -14.84
C PHE A 133 -9.75 -3.84 -15.02
N LYS A 134 -10.59 -3.49 -16.00
CA LYS A 134 -11.76 -4.28 -16.35
C LYS A 134 -11.34 -5.63 -16.93
N GLY A 135 -11.84 -6.72 -16.36
CA GLY A 135 -11.50 -8.08 -16.78
C GLY A 135 -10.21 -8.65 -16.16
N LEU A 136 -9.48 -7.87 -15.35
CA LEU A 136 -8.27 -8.30 -14.64
C LEU A 136 -8.41 -8.17 -13.13
N GLU A 137 -9.64 -8.07 -12.61
CA GLU A 137 -9.93 -7.80 -11.20
C GLU A 137 -9.34 -8.86 -10.26
N ASN A 138 -9.21 -10.09 -10.74
CA ASN A 138 -8.66 -11.21 -9.97
C ASN A 138 -7.17 -11.46 -10.27
N SER A 139 -6.54 -10.66 -11.13
CA SER A 139 -5.11 -10.80 -11.43
C SER A 139 -4.25 -10.23 -10.30
N MET A 140 -3.02 -10.74 -10.17
CA MET A 140 -2.03 -10.23 -9.23
C MET A 140 -1.66 -8.76 -9.53
N LEU A 141 -1.87 -8.28 -10.75
CA LEU A 141 -1.65 -6.90 -11.17
C LEU A 141 -2.76 -5.95 -10.71
N SER A 142 -3.95 -6.48 -10.42
CA SER A 142 -5.09 -5.70 -9.94
C SER A 142 -4.84 -5.17 -8.52
N GLY A 143 -4.38 -3.95 -8.42
CA GLY A 143 -4.09 -3.28 -7.15
C GLY A 143 -2.61 -3.22 -6.76
N ALA A 144 -1.72 -3.79 -7.55
CA ALA A 144 -0.27 -3.71 -7.35
C ALA A 144 0.42 -2.63 -8.21
N ALA A 145 -0.27 -2.13 -9.25
CA ALA A 145 0.30 -1.15 -10.16
C ALA A 145 -0.15 0.28 -9.82
N ASN A 146 0.79 1.22 -9.83
CA ASN A 146 0.53 2.65 -9.77
C ASN A 146 0.87 3.25 -11.13
N LEU A 147 -0.01 4.12 -11.65
CA LEU A 147 0.25 4.89 -12.84
C LEU A 147 0.79 6.26 -12.43
N VAL A 148 1.99 6.56 -12.86
CA VAL A 148 2.65 7.85 -12.62
C VAL A 148 3.08 8.43 -13.97
N ASP A 149 3.25 9.75 -14.03
CA ASP A 149 3.82 10.39 -15.20
C ASP A 149 5.28 9.95 -15.42
N LEU A 150 5.76 10.12 -16.66
CA LEU A 150 7.07 9.64 -17.05
C LEU A 150 8.21 10.36 -16.31
N ASP A 151 8.04 11.62 -15.97
CA ASP A 151 9.07 12.39 -15.28
C ASP A 151 9.18 12.00 -13.81
N THR A 152 8.07 11.82 -13.12
CA THR A 152 8.03 11.22 -11.77
C THR A 152 8.63 9.81 -11.75
N PHE A 153 8.32 8.98 -12.76
CA PHE A 153 8.91 7.65 -12.88
C PHE A 153 10.43 7.71 -13.05
N ARG A 154 10.93 8.57 -13.94
CA ARG A 154 12.37 8.76 -14.17
C ARG A 154 13.07 9.25 -12.91
N GLU A 155 12.43 10.19 -12.23
CA GLU A 155 12.94 10.69 -10.96
C GLU A 155 13.06 9.59 -9.92
N LEU A 156 12.00 8.83 -9.67
CA LEU A 156 11.99 7.71 -8.71
C LEU A 156 12.97 6.59 -9.09
N TYR A 157 13.07 6.29 -10.39
CA TYR A 157 13.98 5.25 -10.88
C TYR A 157 15.44 5.70 -10.92
N GLY A 158 15.71 6.99 -10.69
CA GLY A 158 17.07 7.55 -10.70
C GLY A 158 17.66 7.74 -12.11
N VAL A 159 16.78 7.88 -13.12
CA VAL A 159 17.20 8.23 -14.47
C VAL A 159 17.15 9.74 -14.63
N SER A 160 18.33 10.36 -14.77
CA SER A 160 18.42 11.80 -15.02
C SER A 160 17.93 12.15 -16.42
N THR A 161 17.17 13.25 -16.54
CA THR A 161 16.80 13.84 -17.82
C THR A 161 18.04 14.40 -18.54
N ALA A 162 17.91 14.65 -19.85
CA ALA A 162 19.01 15.29 -20.62
C ALA A 162 19.40 16.65 -20.01
N ALA A 163 18.41 17.45 -19.60
CA ALA A 163 18.62 18.74 -18.94
C ALA A 163 19.39 18.60 -17.62
N GLN A 164 18.96 17.68 -16.75
CA GLN A 164 19.65 17.41 -15.49
C GLN A 164 21.07 16.89 -15.68
N ARG A 165 21.34 16.14 -16.75
CA ARG A 165 22.72 15.67 -17.07
C ARG A 165 23.60 16.83 -17.50
N ILE A 166 23.09 17.79 -18.27
CA ILE A 166 23.81 18.99 -18.67
C ILE A 166 24.10 19.84 -17.44
N GLU A 167 23.10 20.13 -16.61
CA GLU A 167 23.27 20.89 -15.37
C GLU A 167 24.28 20.24 -14.42
N LEU A 168 24.23 18.90 -14.28
CA LEU A 168 25.18 18.16 -13.47
C LEU A 168 26.59 18.20 -14.04
N ALA A 169 26.74 18.19 -15.37
CA ALA A 169 28.02 18.33 -16.04
C ALA A 169 28.61 19.75 -15.85
N GLU A 170 27.78 20.79 -15.94
CA GLU A 170 28.16 22.16 -15.67
C GLU A 170 28.57 22.37 -14.20
N MET A 171 27.77 21.83 -13.25
CA MET A 171 28.13 21.87 -11.83
C MET A 171 29.44 21.15 -11.54
N LYS A 172 29.69 19.99 -12.17
CA LYS A 172 30.95 19.26 -12.04
C LYS A 172 32.12 20.04 -12.61
N ALA A 173 31.96 20.66 -13.76
CA ALA A 173 32.99 21.49 -14.38
C ALA A 173 33.34 22.71 -13.48
N ASN A 174 32.32 23.35 -12.90
CA ASN A 174 32.50 24.52 -12.05
C ASN A 174 33.03 24.19 -10.64
N SER A 175 32.78 22.96 -10.14
CA SER A 175 33.22 22.52 -8.81
C SER A 175 34.68 22.03 -8.76
N GLY A 176 35.37 21.97 -9.90
CA GLY A 176 36.73 21.41 -9.98
C GLY A 176 36.77 19.91 -9.65
N ALA A 177 35.65 19.21 -9.65
CA ALA A 177 35.57 17.79 -9.38
C ALA A 177 36.28 16.99 -10.46
N ILE A 178 37.36 16.34 -10.09
CA ILE A 178 38.11 15.46 -10.97
C ILE A 178 37.34 14.15 -11.13
N THR A 179 36.97 13.81 -12.36
CA THR A 179 36.42 12.48 -12.69
C THR A 179 37.61 11.47 -12.63
N VAL A 180 37.62 10.70 -11.56
CA VAL A 180 38.63 9.61 -11.41
C VAL A 180 37.92 8.31 -11.80
N ASP A 181 38.57 7.54 -12.67
CA ASP A 181 38.17 6.17 -12.95
C ASP A 181 38.30 5.31 -11.70
N ARG A 182 37.52 4.21 -11.59
CA ARG A 182 37.49 3.35 -10.40
C ARG A 182 38.87 2.84 -10.01
N ALA A 183 39.68 2.46 -10.98
CA ALA A 183 41.08 2.04 -10.75
C ALA A 183 41.97 3.20 -10.26
N GLY A 184 41.76 4.41 -10.76
CA GLY A 184 42.44 5.62 -10.31
C GLY A 184 41.97 6.12 -8.94
N ALA A 185 40.67 5.87 -8.57
CA ALA A 185 40.12 6.25 -7.28
C ALA A 185 40.80 5.50 -6.12
N GLU A 186 41.08 4.22 -6.28
CA GLU A 186 41.82 3.42 -5.29
C GLU A 186 43.22 3.95 -5.07
N ALA A 187 43.94 4.28 -6.14
CA ALA A 187 45.29 4.86 -6.06
C ALA A 187 45.30 6.27 -5.41
N MET A 188 44.27 7.10 -5.67
CA MET A 188 44.11 8.42 -5.04
C MET A 188 43.70 8.37 -3.57
N LEU A 189 42.80 7.46 -3.20
CA LEU A 189 42.28 7.34 -1.83
C LEU A 189 43.26 6.66 -0.89
N PHE A 190 44.03 5.69 -1.37
CA PHE A 190 44.95 4.91 -0.56
C PHE A 190 46.41 5.31 -0.77
N GLY A 191 46.70 6.40 -1.50
CA GLY A 191 48.00 6.94 -1.75
C GLY A 191 48.94 5.90 -2.37
N GLY A 192 49.23 6.00 -3.65
CA GLY A 192 50.29 5.20 -4.22
C GLY A 192 51.56 5.35 -3.37
N HIS A 193 52.01 4.24 -2.79
CA HIS A 193 53.15 4.08 -1.92
C HIS A 193 52.93 4.33 -0.42
N ALA A 194 52.23 3.41 0.22
CA ALA A 194 52.60 3.06 1.58
C ALA A 194 53.90 2.23 1.50
N GLU A 195 55.07 2.86 1.57
CA GLU A 195 56.29 2.16 1.92
C GLU A 195 56.14 1.58 3.32
N VAL A 196 55.84 0.30 3.40
CA VAL A 196 55.88 -0.44 4.66
C VAL A 196 57.37 -0.52 5.06
N LYS A 197 57.85 0.41 5.88
CA LYS A 197 59.13 0.27 6.57
C LYS A 197 58.98 -0.91 7.53
N THR A 198 59.50 -2.05 7.14
CA THR A 198 59.75 -3.17 8.06
C THR A 198 60.83 -2.73 9.04
N VAL A 199 60.43 -2.38 10.25
CA VAL A 199 61.38 -2.22 11.37
C VAL A 199 61.74 -3.61 11.83
N SER A 200 62.96 -4.08 11.47
CA SER A 200 63.56 -5.25 12.08
C SER A 200 63.86 -4.92 13.54
N ALA A 201 63.23 -5.65 14.44
CA ALA A 201 63.55 -5.59 15.87
C ALA A 201 64.98 -6.19 16.15
N PRO A 202 65.69 -5.71 17.16
CA PRO A 202 67.00 -6.15 17.52
C PRO A 202 67.07 -7.59 18.07
#